data_082b167caea1d6689a55fe5ab30273b3
#
_entry.id   082b167caea1d6689a55fe5ab30273b3
#
_cell.length_a   1.000
_cell.length_b   1.000
_cell.length_c   1.000
_cell.angle_alpha   90.00
_cell.angle_beta   90.00
_cell.angle_gamma   90.00
#
_symmetry.space_group_name_H-M   'P 1'
#
loop_
_entity.id
_entity.type
_entity.pdbx_description
1 polymer ?
#
loop_
_entity_poly.entity_id
_entity_poly.type
_entity_poly.pdbx_seq_one_letter_code
_entity_poly.pdbx_strand_id
1 'polypeptide(L)'
;LHKPDELEGGGFLAMVGVKDGAPKSAITKGGTVTWAAVNNQFFASVYTGDTTGISTTTRRVELPPFPGSTRPNKGLTGVVSYTVPALAGGGSAELGGELYVGPKEYDRLRMFEQKQSEVMQFAPYFFSKIFLSGIVAPVLNLTMVKLEGWVGNWGVAIVLMTLLLKIVTLPFTL
;
A
#
# COMPACT_ATOMS: atom_id res chain seq x y z
N LEU A 1 -0.87 4.13 -7.93
CA LEU A 1 -0.40 4.24 -6.54
C LEU A 1 0.41 5.55 -6.40
N HIS A 2 -0.03 6.44 -5.48
CA HIS A 2 0.76 7.61 -5.10
C HIS A 2 1.71 7.22 -3.98
N LYS A 3 2.95 7.65 -4.07
CA LYS A 3 3.91 7.48 -3.00
C LYS A 3 3.84 8.68 -2.05
N PRO A 4 4.02 8.49 -0.73
CA PRO A 4 4.13 9.59 0.22
C PRO A 4 5.17 10.64 -0.19
N ASP A 5 6.27 10.17 -0.79
CA ASP A 5 7.37 10.99 -1.28
C ASP A 5 6.94 12.00 -2.36
N GLU A 6 5.93 11.67 -3.18
CA GLU A 6 5.40 12.57 -4.22
C GLU A 6 4.71 13.80 -3.60
N LEU A 7 4.12 13.64 -2.41
CA LEU A 7 3.51 14.74 -1.65
C LEU A 7 4.55 15.54 -0.86
N GLU A 8 5.68 14.95 -0.51
CA GLU A 8 6.75 15.61 0.24
C GLU A 8 7.75 16.36 -0.66
N GLY A 9 7.64 16.21 -1.99
CA GLY A 9 8.62 16.77 -2.93
C GLY A 9 9.96 16.05 -2.86
N GLY A 10 9.95 14.79 -2.40
CA GLY A 10 11.12 13.95 -2.23
C GLY A 10 11.02 12.66 -3.05
N GLY A 11 11.71 12.60 -4.19
CA GLY A 11 12.04 11.34 -4.86
C GLY A 11 13.39 10.81 -4.40
N PHE A 12 13.92 9.78 -5.09
CA PHE A 12 15.29 9.28 -4.89
C PHE A 12 16.35 10.39 -4.90
N LEU A 13 16.15 11.46 -5.68
CA LEU A 13 17.04 12.62 -5.76
C LEU A 13 17.03 13.46 -4.47
N ALA A 14 15.95 13.45 -3.68
CA ALA A 14 15.94 14.13 -2.39
C ALA A 14 16.84 13.45 -1.35
N MET A 15 17.04 12.13 -1.48
CA MET A 15 17.97 11.37 -0.66
C MET A 15 19.44 11.78 -0.92
N VAL A 16 19.72 12.30 -2.11
CA VAL A 16 21.04 12.84 -2.53
C VAL A 16 21.10 14.36 -2.40
N GLY A 17 20.13 14.99 -1.71
CA GLY A 17 20.13 16.43 -1.43
C GLY A 17 19.56 17.31 -2.55
N VAL A 18 19.06 16.72 -3.64
CA VAL A 18 18.39 17.45 -4.72
C VAL A 18 16.89 17.51 -4.43
N LYS A 19 16.39 18.69 -4.08
CA LYS A 19 14.94 18.92 -3.89
C LYS A 19 14.24 18.88 -5.24
N ASP A 20 13.46 17.84 -5.47
CA ASP A 20 12.66 17.66 -6.67
C ASP A 20 11.23 18.16 -6.39
N GLY A 21 11.02 19.46 -6.60
CA GLY A 21 9.72 20.11 -6.54
C GLY A 21 9.27 20.59 -5.15
N ALA A 22 8.32 21.52 -5.14
CA ALA A 22 7.68 21.98 -3.92
C ALA A 22 6.70 20.95 -3.36
N PRO A 23 6.52 20.84 -2.02
CA PRO A 23 5.52 19.97 -1.43
C PRO A 23 4.12 20.26 -1.97
N LYS A 24 3.41 19.25 -2.42
CA LYS A 24 2.05 19.37 -2.93
C LYS A 24 1.06 19.07 -1.82
N SER A 25 0.04 19.93 -1.68
CA SER A 25 -1.05 19.71 -0.72
C SER A 25 -2.00 18.60 -1.17
N ALA A 26 -2.13 18.41 -2.49
CA ALA A 26 -2.94 17.38 -3.09
C ALA A 26 -2.35 16.94 -4.44
N ILE A 27 -2.56 15.68 -4.78
CA ILE A 27 -2.21 15.10 -6.09
C ILE A 27 -3.46 14.40 -6.62
N THR A 28 -3.90 14.79 -7.82
CA THR A 28 -5.01 14.13 -8.52
C THR A 28 -4.48 13.42 -9.75
N LYS A 29 -4.91 12.16 -9.91
CA LYS A 29 -4.67 11.37 -11.13
C LYS A 29 -6.02 10.96 -11.73
N GLY A 30 -6.23 11.32 -12.99
CA GLY A 30 -7.34 10.83 -13.80
C GLY A 30 -7.08 9.42 -14.31
N GLY A 31 -8.12 8.68 -14.58
CA GLY A 31 -8.11 7.34 -15.14
C GLY A 31 -9.14 6.42 -14.49
N THR A 32 -9.29 5.24 -15.04
CA THR A 32 -10.19 4.21 -14.50
C THR A 32 -9.70 3.73 -13.15
N VAL A 33 -10.51 3.90 -12.12
CA VAL A 33 -10.21 3.55 -10.74
C VAL A 33 -11.15 2.46 -10.28
N THR A 34 -10.64 1.26 -10.08
CA THR A 34 -11.41 0.12 -9.56
C THR A 34 -11.35 0.06 -8.04
N TRP A 35 -10.22 0.43 -7.46
CA TRP A 35 -10.04 0.53 -6.02
C TRP A 35 -9.04 1.63 -5.66
N ALA A 36 -9.12 2.11 -4.44
CA ALA A 36 -8.18 3.08 -3.88
C ALA A 36 -7.80 2.70 -2.47
N ALA A 37 -6.56 3.00 -2.07
CA ALA A 37 -6.09 2.70 -0.73
C ALA A 37 -5.27 3.85 -0.15
N VAL A 38 -5.43 4.00 1.16
CA VAL A 38 -4.51 4.76 2.01
C VAL A 38 -3.89 3.79 2.98
N ASN A 39 -2.58 3.79 3.07
CA ASN A 39 -1.88 2.82 3.92
C ASN A 39 -0.67 3.46 4.61
N ASN A 40 -0.27 2.86 5.72
CA ASN A 40 1.02 3.07 6.36
C ASN A 40 1.87 1.80 6.29
N GLN A 41 2.89 1.69 7.13
CA GLN A 41 3.77 0.52 7.16
C GLN A 41 3.02 -0.78 7.51
N PHE A 42 2.02 -0.73 8.41
CA PHE A 42 1.37 -1.90 9.00
C PHE A 42 -0.10 -2.06 8.61
N PHE A 43 -0.81 -0.98 8.38
CA PHE A 43 -2.25 -0.96 8.14
C PHE A 43 -2.60 -0.37 6.79
N ALA A 44 -3.72 -0.84 6.24
CA ALA A 44 -4.32 -0.30 5.04
C ALA A 44 -5.82 -0.09 5.20
N SER A 45 -6.31 0.97 4.58
CA SER A 45 -7.72 1.21 4.31
C SER A 45 -7.88 1.15 2.79
N VAL A 46 -8.60 0.14 2.29
CA VAL A 46 -8.79 -0.13 0.87
C VAL A 46 -10.28 -0.05 0.56
N TYR A 47 -10.64 0.87 -0.31
CA TYR A 47 -12.00 1.01 -0.82
C TYR A 47 -12.07 0.46 -2.24
N THR A 48 -13.03 -0.42 -2.50
CA THR A 48 -13.35 -0.98 -3.81
C THR A 48 -14.78 -0.59 -4.15
N GLY A 49 -14.97 0.19 -5.22
CA GLY A 49 -16.29 0.60 -5.66
C GLY A 49 -16.97 -0.45 -6.52
N ASP A 50 -18.31 -0.56 -6.44
CA ASP A 50 -19.11 -1.40 -7.35
C ASP A 50 -19.08 -0.88 -8.77
N THR A 51 -18.83 0.43 -8.92
CA THR A 51 -18.62 1.09 -10.21
C THR A 51 -17.22 1.67 -10.29
N THR A 52 -16.71 1.83 -11.50
CA THR A 52 -15.36 2.41 -11.70
C THR A 52 -15.40 3.93 -11.51
N GLY A 53 -14.46 4.41 -10.70
CA GLY A 53 -14.19 5.84 -10.57
C GLY A 53 -13.40 6.40 -11.77
N ILE A 54 -13.42 7.72 -11.91
CA ILE A 54 -12.76 8.46 -12.99
C ILE A 54 -11.45 9.12 -12.57
N SER A 55 -11.24 9.29 -11.28
CA SER A 55 -10.00 9.86 -10.74
C SER A 55 -9.81 9.52 -9.28
N THR A 56 -8.56 9.61 -8.83
CA THR A 56 -8.21 9.60 -7.41
C THR A 56 -7.48 10.87 -7.03
N THR A 57 -7.80 11.40 -5.85
CA THR A 57 -7.08 12.53 -5.25
C THR A 57 -6.55 12.12 -3.89
N THR A 58 -5.24 12.28 -3.69
CA THR A 58 -4.60 12.10 -2.40
C THR A 58 -4.26 13.46 -1.81
N ARG A 59 -4.65 13.70 -0.56
CA ARG A 59 -4.39 14.95 0.17
C ARG A 59 -3.65 14.66 1.46
N ARG A 60 -2.78 15.60 1.82
CA ARG A 60 -2.22 15.64 3.17
C ARG A 60 -3.22 16.31 4.10
N VAL A 61 -3.43 15.75 5.28
CA VAL A 61 -4.26 16.30 6.35
C VAL A 61 -3.44 16.42 7.62
N GLU A 62 -3.68 17.47 8.38
CA GLU A 62 -3.13 17.60 9.73
C GLU A 62 -4.10 16.94 10.72
N LEU A 63 -3.56 16.12 11.57
CA LEU A 63 -4.29 15.42 12.61
C LEU A 63 -3.94 16.02 13.97
N PRO A 64 -4.84 15.95 14.95
CA PRO A 64 -4.54 16.37 16.32
C PRO A 64 -3.27 15.70 16.84
N PRO A 65 -2.49 16.39 17.67
CA PRO A 65 -1.33 15.77 18.30
C PRO A 65 -1.77 14.61 19.21
N PHE A 66 -0.90 13.60 19.33
CA PHE A 66 -1.10 12.53 20.31
C PHE A 66 -1.07 13.09 21.75
N PRO A 67 -1.73 12.43 22.71
CA PRO A 67 -1.63 12.80 24.10
C PRO A 67 -0.16 12.90 24.55
N GLY A 68 0.22 14.06 25.09
CA GLY A 68 1.61 14.35 25.52
C GLY A 68 2.52 14.91 24.43
N SER A 69 2.05 15.11 23.20
CA SER A 69 2.80 15.76 22.11
C SER A 69 2.19 17.12 21.77
N THR A 70 3.04 18.09 21.48
CA THR A 70 2.61 19.42 20.97
C THR A 70 2.71 19.50 19.44
N ARG A 71 3.27 18.50 18.78
CA ARG A 71 3.45 18.49 17.33
C ARG A 71 2.23 17.91 16.63
N PRO A 72 1.65 18.58 15.61
CA PRO A 72 0.57 18.02 14.82
C PRO A 72 1.05 16.77 14.09
N ASN A 73 0.19 15.76 14.00
CA ASN A 73 0.44 14.58 13.20
C ASN A 73 0.05 14.84 11.75
N LYS A 74 0.74 14.19 10.83
CA LYS A 74 0.42 14.24 9.40
C LYS A 74 -0.28 12.95 9.01
N GLY A 75 -1.44 13.09 8.35
CA GLY A 75 -2.18 11.99 7.77
C GLY A 75 -2.33 12.14 6.26
N LEU A 76 -2.86 11.10 5.65
CA LEU A 76 -3.23 11.07 4.23
C LEU A 76 -4.71 10.76 4.11
N THR A 77 -5.38 11.45 3.19
CA THR A 77 -6.77 11.17 2.80
C THR A 77 -6.79 10.81 1.32
N GLY A 78 -7.49 9.74 0.98
CA GLY A 78 -7.79 9.34 -0.39
C GLY A 78 -9.24 9.67 -0.72
N VAL A 79 -9.46 10.23 -1.92
CA VAL A 79 -10.79 10.52 -2.47
C VAL A 79 -10.89 9.85 -3.83
N VAL A 80 -11.98 9.16 -4.08
CA VAL A 80 -12.32 8.62 -5.40
C VAL A 80 -13.46 9.44 -5.97
N SER A 81 -13.35 9.87 -7.21
CA SER A 81 -14.39 10.61 -7.92
C SER A 81 -15.12 9.71 -8.89
N TYR A 82 -16.44 9.83 -8.92
CA TYR A 82 -17.32 9.09 -9.82
C TYR A 82 -18.09 10.03 -10.72
N THR A 83 -18.43 9.56 -11.92
CA THR A 83 -19.42 10.24 -12.76
C THR A 83 -20.81 9.74 -12.38
N VAL A 84 -21.66 10.65 -11.98
CA VAL A 84 -23.08 10.35 -11.71
C VAL A 84 -23.89 10.88 -12.88
N PRO A 85 -24.85 10.10 -13.43
CA PRO A 85 -25.72 10.58 -14.48
C PRO A 85 -26.56 11.76 -13.99
N ALA A 86 -26.97 12.63 -14.90
CA ALA A 86 -27.86 13.73 -14.55
C ALA A 86 -29.18 13.18 -13.98
N LEU A 87 -29.54 13.59 -12.78
CA LEU A 87 -30.76 13.16 -12.11
C LEU A 87 -31.90 14.13 -12.45
N ALA A 88 -33.06 13.57 -12.82
CA ALA A 88 -34.28 14.34 -12.87
C ALA A 88 -34.73 14.72 -11.46
N GLY A 89 -35.59 15.75 -11.34
CA GLY A 89 -36.10 16.17 -10.03
C GLY A 89 -36.76 14.99 -9.29
N GLY A 90 -36.28 14.71 -8.07
CA GLY A 90 -36.73 13.57 -7.28
C GLY A 90 -36.04 12.23 -7.60
N GLY A 91 -35.12 12.18 -8.57
CA GLY A 91 -34.32 11.00 -8.87
C GLY A 91 -33.23 10.75 -7.82
N SER A 92 -32.83 9.47 -7.66
CA SER A 92 -31.71 9.05 -6.80
C SER A 92 -30.68 8.27 -7.60
N ALA A 93 -29.41 8.34 -7.17
CA ALA A 93 -28.34 7.47 -7.63
C ALA A 93 -27.67 6.84 -6.43
N GLU A 94 -27.42 5.54 -6.50
CA GLU A 94 -26.72 4.81 -5.46
C GLU A 94 -25.30 4.52 -5.91
N LEU A 95 -24.33 4.73 -5.01
CA LEU A 95 -22.95 4.35 -5.17
C LEU A 95 -22.58 3.41 -4.02
N GLY A 96 -22.36 2.16 -4.37
CA GLY A 96 -21.96 1.13 -3.44
C GLY A 96 -20.47 0.84 -3.49
N GLY A 97 -19.99 0.10 -2.52
CA GLY A 97 -18.61 -0.37 -2.48
C GLY A 97 -18.25 -1.05 -1.17
N GLU A 98 -17.12 -1.72 -1.16
CA GLU A 98 -16.57 -2.42 -0.02
C GLU A 98 -15.40 -1.65 0.56
N LEU A 99 -15.31 -1.58 1.89
CA LEU A 99 -14.22 -0.97 2.62
C LEU A 99 -13.52 -2.00 3.50
N TYR A 100 -12.29 -2.33 3.17
CA TYR A 100 -11.39 -3.08 4.04
C TYR A 100 -10.58 -2.11 4.90
N VAL A 101 -10.59 -2.30 6.21
CA VAL A 101 -9.72 -1.58 7.15
C VAL A 101 -9.06 -2.61 8.06
N GLY A 102 -7.75 -2.71 8.00
CA GLY A 102 -7.05 -3.72 8.78
C GLY A 102 -5.55 -3.79 8.53
N PRO A 103 -4.87 -4.79 9.13
CA PRO A 103 -3.45 -5.00 8.93
C PRO A 103 -3.14 -5.37 7.48
N LYS A 104 -1.95 -5.01 7.02
CA LYS A 104 -1.44 -5.37 5.70
C LYS A 104 -1.00 -6.83 5.70
N GLU A 105 -1.97 -7.75 5.60
CA GLU A 105 -1.73 -9.19 5.48
C GLU A 105 -1.85 -9.61 4.01
N TYR A 106 -0.78 -10.17 3.46
CA TYR A 106 -0.74 -10.57 2.06
C TYR A 106 -1.82 -11.58 1.72
N ASP A 107 -2.03 -12.59 2.58
CA ASP A 107 -3.02 -13.64 2.36
C ASP A 107 -4.45 -13.11 2.33
N ARG A 108 -4.78 -12.12 3.14
CA ARG A 108 -6.09 -11.45 3.13
C ARG A 108 -6.26 -10.56 1.91
N LEU A 109 -5.24 -9.75 1.60
CA LEU A 109 -5.32 -8.79 0.49
C LEU A 109 -5.32 -9.48 -0.88
N ARG A 110 -4.74 -10.67 -1.03
CA ARG A 110 -4.79 -11.45 -2.27
C ARG A 110 -6.13 -12.14 -2.53
N MET A 111 -7.00 -12.27 -1.51
CA MET A 111 -8.35 -12.83 -1.69
C MET A 111 -9.26 -11.88 -2.47
N PHE A 112 -8.94 -10.60 -2.52
CA PHE A 112 -9.68 -9.64 -3.31
C PHE A 112 -9.33 -9.79 -4.80
N GLU A 113 -10.34 -9.74 -5.67
CA GLU A 113 -10.22 -10.08 -7.09
C GLU A 113 -9.44 -9.07 -7.93
N GLN A 114 -9.29 -7.83 -7.46
CA GLN A 114 -8.75 -6.72 -8.25
C GLN A 114 -7.30 -6.34 -7.87
N LYS A 115 -6.51 -7.32 -7.41
CA LYS A 115 -5.10 -7.15 -7.08
C LYS A 115 -4.83 -6.16 -5.93
N GLN A 116 -5.71 -6.09 -4.95
CA GLN A 116 -5.52 -5.24 -3.76
C GLN A 116 -4.24 -5.58 -2.97
N SER A 117 -3.68 -6.77 -3.16
CA SER A 117 -2.36 -7.15 -2.63
C SER A 117 -1.21 -6.23 -3.08
N GLU A 118 -1.38 -5.45 -4.15
CA GLU A 118 -0.42 -4.42 -4.56
C GLU A 118 -0.21 -3.31 -3.51
N VAL A 119 -1.15 -3.16 -2.55
CA VAL A 119 -0.99 -2.29 -1.37
C VAL A 119 0.23 -2.69 -0.52
N MET A 120 0.66 -3.94 -0.57
CA MET A 120 1.88 -4.42 0.12
C MET A 120 3.15 -3.72 -0.38
N GLN A 121 3.16 -3.26 -1.64
CA GLN A 121 4.28 -2.55 -2.24
C GLN A 121 5.63 -3.28 -2.11
N PHE A 122 5.65 -4.59 -2.35
CA PHE A 122 6.88 -5.40 -2.25
C PHE A 122 8.01 -4.90 -3.17
N ALA A 123 7.67 -4.20 -4.25
CA ALA A 123 8.64 -3.65 -5.20
C ALA A 123 8.36 -2.18 -5.55
N PRO A 124 8.34 -1.25 -4.57
CA PRO A 124 7.97 0.15 -4.82
C PRO A 124 9.08 0.95 -5.52
N TYR A 125 10.33 0.50 -5.46
CA TYR A 125 11.49 1.21 -5.97
C TYR A 125 12.14 0.49 -7.15
N PHE A 126 12.87 1.26 -7.99
CA PHE A 126 13.59 0.74 -9.15
C PHE A 126 14.54 -0.42 -8.79
N PHE A 127 15.31 -0.29 -7.72
CA PHE A 127 16.21 -1.34 -7.25
C PHE A 127 15.49 -2.61 -6.83
N SER A 128 14.32 -2.51 -6.24
CA SER A 128 13.53 -3.67 -5.85
C SER A 128 13.00 -4.45 -7.06
N LYS A 129 12.77 -3.77 -8.19
CA LYS A 129 12.42 -4.43 -9.46
C LYS A 129 13.60 -5.22 -10.04
N ILE A 130 14.81 -4.68 -9.96
CA ILE A 130 16.04 -5.36 -10.43
C ILE A 130 16.30 -6.63 -9.61
N PHE A 131 16.12 -6.57 -8.30
CA PHE A 131 16.33 -7.71 -7.39
C PHE A 131 15.15 -8.67 -7.30
N LEU A 132 14.20 -8.62 -8.25
CA LEU A 132 13.02 -9.51 -8.29
C LEU A 132 12.22 -9.53 -6.98
N SER A 133 12.31 -8.47 -6.17
CA SER A 133 11.64 -8.41 -4.86
C SER A 133 10.13 -8.56 -4.95
N GLY A 134 9.52 -8.19 -6.10
CA GLY A 134 8.10 -8.45 -6.38
C GLY A 134 7.72 -9.92 -6.44
N ILE A 135 8.69 -10.82 -6.67
CA ILE A 135 8.50 -12.27 -6.66
C ILE A 135 9.05 -12.87 -5.37
N VAL A 136 10.26 -12.48 -5.01
CA VAL A 136 10.95 -13.04 -3.84
C VAL A 136 10.23 -12.71 -2.53
N ALA A 137 9.79 -11.47 -2.34
CA ALA A 137 9.15 -11.07 -1.09
C ALA A 137 7.83 -11.82 -0.81
N PRO A 138 6.89 -11.99 -1.77
CA PRO A 138 5.72 -12.82 -1.55
C PRO A 138 6.06 -14.28 -1.24
N VAL A 139 7.05 -14.87 -1.94
CA VAL A 139 7.48 -16.26 -1.70
C VAL A 139 8.04 -16.40 -0.28
N LEU A 140 8.91 -15.49 0.16
CA LEU A 140 9.46 -15.50 1.51
C LEU A 140 8.36 -15.33 2.56
N ASN A 141 7.42 -14.43 2.33
CA ASN A 141 6.29 -14.20 3.25
C ASN A 141 5.43 -15.46 3.39
N LEU A 142 5.04 -16.09 2.27
CA LEU A 142 4.25 -17.32 2.28
C LEU A 142 4.99 -18.50 2.95
N THR A 143 6.29 -18.62 2.70
CA THR A 143 7.13 -19.64 3.34
C THR A 143 7.20 -19.42 4.83
N MET A 144 7.35 -18.18 5.28
CA MET A 144 7.40 -17.80 6.68
C MET A 144 6.11 -18.17 7.42
N VAL A 145 4.94 -17.82 6.82
CA VAL A 145 3.62 -18.13 7.38
C VAL A 145 3.41 -19.65 7.46
N LYS A 146 3.84 -20.41 6.45
CA LYS A 146 3.76 -21.87 6.48
C LYS A 146 4.65 -22.49 7.56
N LEU A 147 5.87 -22.01 7.73
CA LEU A 147 6.78 -22.46 8.76
C LEU A 147 6.20 -22.19 10.16
N GLU A 148 5.63 -21.02 10.37
CA GLU A 148 4.96 -20.68 11.61
C GLU A 148 3.78 -21.61 11.87
N GLY A 149 2.93 -21.86 10.88
CA GLY A 149 1.80 -22.78 10.98
C GLY A 149 2.19 -24.23 11.33
N TRP A 150 3.41 -24.66 10.97
CA TRP A 150 3.92 -25.98 11.36
C TRP A 150 4.50 -26.02 12.77
N VAL A 151 5.18 -24.96 13.17
CA VAL A 151 5.96 -24.89 14.42
C VAL A 151 5.17 -24.25 15.55
N GLY A 152 4.17 -23.41 15.23
CA GLY A 152 3.38 -22.64 16.22
C GLY A 152 4.19 -21.57 16.95
N ASN A 153 5.37 -21.19 16.44
CA ASN A 153 6.26 -20.22 17.09
C ASN A 153 7.02 -19.39 16.06
N TRP A 154 6.78 -18.10 16.02
CA TRP A 154 7.44 -17.15 15.10
C TRP A 154 8.96 -17.11 15.25
N GLY A 155 9.50 -17.23 16.47
CA GLY A 155 10.94 -17.24 16.69
C GLY A 155 11.63 -18.42 16.02
N VAL A 156 11.08 -19.61 16.19
CA VAL A 156 11.58 -20.84 15.53
C VAL A 156 11.39 -20.77 14.02
N ALA A 157 10.27 -20.25 13.54
CA ALA A 157 10.02 -20.05 12.12
C ALA A 157 11.08 -19.14 11.47
N ILE A 158 11.51 -18.07 12.15
CA ILE A 158 12.59 -17.19 11.68
C ILE A 158 13.92 -17.93 11.57
N VAL A 159 14.29 -18.74 12.56
CA VAL A 159 15.51 -19.55 12.54
C VAL A 159 15.48 -20.54 11.37
N LEU A 160 14.37 -21.26 11.20
CA LEU A 160 14.21 -22.23 10.10
C LEU A 160 14.27 -21.52 8.73
N MET A 161 13.67 -20.35 8.60
CA MET A 161 13.71 -19.54 7.38
C MET A 161 15.13 -19.10 7.03
N THR A 162 15.92 -18.68 8.02
CA THR A 162 17.33 -18.29 7.80
C THR A 162 18.19 -19.49 7.38
N LEU A 163 17.98 -20.66 7.97
CA LEU A 163 18.66 -21.89 7.56
C LEU A 163 18.29 -22.29 6.13
N LEU A 164 17.02 -22.24 5.79
CA LEU A 164 16.53 -22.53 4.43
C LEU A 164 17.18 -21.59 3.41
N LEU A 165 17.18 -20.30 3.67
CA LEU A 165 17.83 -19.33 2.79
C LEU A 165 19.33 -19.59 2.66
N LYS A 166 20.01 -19.95 3.74
CA LYS A 166 21.45 -20.29 3.70
C LYS A 166 21.71 -21.52 2.85
N ILE A 167 20.88 -22.55 2.95
CA ILE A 167 21.00 -23.75 2.10
C ILE A 167 20.79 -23.41 0.62
N VAL A 168 19.75 -22.60 0.31
CA VAL A 168 19.47 -22.19 -1.07
C VAL A 168 20.58 -21.32 -1.66
N THR A 169 21.20 -20.45 -0.87
CA THR A 169 22.27 -19.56 -1.34
C THR A 169 23.64 -20.21 -1.33
N LEU A 170 23.84 -21.34 -0.63
CA LEU A 170 25.12 -22.04 -0.51
C LEU A 170 25.80 -22.32 -1.87
N PRO A 171 25.11 -22.85 -2.90
CA PRO A 171 25.73 -23.14 -4.20
C PRO A 171 26.18 -21.89 -4.97
N PHE A 172 25.71 -20.68 -4.58
CA PHE A 172 26.09 -19.41 -5.20
C PHE A 172 27.24 -18.71 -4.43
N THR A 173 27.62 -19.22 -3.26
CA THR A 173 28.64 -18.63 -2.38
C THR A 173 29.89 -19.50 -2.26
N LEU A 174 29.90 -20.68 -2.87
CA LEU A 174 31.05 -21.56 -3.08
C LEU A 174 31.70 -21.28 -4.43
#